data_67e93939721402d048640f07fe9c2ba2
#
_entry.id   67e93939721402d048640f07fe9c2ba2
#
_cell.length_a   1.000
_cell.length_b   1.000
_cell.length_c   1.000
_cell.angle_alpha   90.00
_cell.angle_beta   90.00
_cell.angle_gamma   90.00
#
_symmetry.space_group_name_H-M   'P 1'
#
loop_
_entity.id
_entity.type
_entity.pdbx_description
1 polymer ?
#
loop_
_entity_poly.entity_id
_entity_poly.type
_entity_poly.pdbx_seq_one_letter_code
_entity_poly.pdbx_strand_id
1 'polypeptide(L)'
;MTPQDRELVARLCGERAGLKVDPEKTYLLENRLGPVARREGFGSVHEFISAVRDRDEDRLIWAAVEAMSPAETAFFREPGVFEYIVGQVLPDLARRREGGPLRLWAAGCGTGQEVYSLAMALEEAAPAGLTLEVFGSDLCERRLEKAQAGVYSQFEVQRGLSAQRLVRHFEGLEDGFALSPRVRQMVRWRRVNLMEDISRLGQFDLVLCRNLMGYLLDEARGRVLANLRDALAPGGRLVLGATEAAPGLVAAADRPGLFSHPNHTRAAA
;
A
#
# COMPACT_ATOMS: atom_id res chain seq x y z
N MET A 1 28.30 7.56 -5.55
CA MET A 1 28.11 6.11 -5.73
C MET A 1 28.87 5.60 -6.96
N THR A 2 29.54 4.46 -6.87
CA THR A 2 30.16 3.78 -8.01
C THR A 2 29.11 3.04 -8.85
N PRO A 3 29.38 2.67 -10.12
CA PRO A 3 28.50 1.80 -10.90
C PRO A 3 28.17 0.49 -10.18
N GLN A 4 29.17 -0.14 -9.55
CA GLN A 4 28.99 -1.38 -8.78
C GLN A 4 28.05 -1.22 -7.57
N ASP A 5 28.09 -0.07 -6.88
CA ASP A 5 27.15 0.21 -5.78
C ASP A 5 25.72 0.30 -6.29
N ARG A 6 25.51 0.94 -7.45
CA ARG A 6 24.18 1.09 -8.04
C ARG A 6 23.57 -0.24 -8.50
N GLU A 7 24.41 -1.07 -9.13
CA GLU A 7 24.01 -2.42 -9.53
C GLU A 7 23.68 -3.30 -8.33
N LEU A 8 24.47 -3.21 -7.26
CA LEU A 8 24.20 -3.93 -6.00
C LEU A 8 22.83 -3.52 -5.43
N VAL A 9 22.54 -2.22 -5.35
CA VAL A 9 21.24 -1.73 -4.85
C VAL A 9 20.10 -2.22 -5.74
N ALA A 10 20.24 -2.13 -7.07
CA ALA A 10 19.21 -2.60 -7.99
C ALA A 10 18.94 -4.09 -7.84
N ARG A 11 20.00 -4.91 -7.73
CA ARG A 11 19.91 -6.35 -7.50
C ARG A 11 19.22 -6.66 -6.18
N LEU A 12 19.65 -6.07 -5.06
CA LEU A 12 19.04 -6.31 -3.75
C LEU A 12 17.56 -5.93 -3.72
N CYS A 13 17.19 -4.82 -4.35
CA CYS A 13 15.79 -4.39 -4.47
C CYS A 13 14.95 -5.39 -5.26
N GLY A 14 15.49 -5.94 -6.34
CA GLY A 14 14.82 -6.98 -7.12
C GLY A 14 14.67 -8.29 -6.35
N GLU A 15 15.74 -8.78 -5.75
CA GLU A 15 15.76 -10.05 -5.02
C GLU A 15 14.87 -10.04 -3.77
N ARG A 16 14.95 -8.95 -2.96
CA ARG A 16 14.27 -8.88 -1.66
C ARG A 16 12.82 -8.42 -1.74
N ALA A 17 12.49 -7.54 -2.69
CA ALA A 17 11.18 -6.89 -2.75
C ALA A 17 10.56 -6.86 -4.16
N GLY A 18 11.20 -7.45 -5.15
CA GLY A 18 10.72 -7.43 -6.54
C GLY A 18 10.74 -6.04 -7.19
N LEU A 19 11.40 -5.05 -6.58
CA LEU A 19 11.38 -3.67 -7.04
C LEU A 19 12.29 -3.47 -8.26
N LYS A 20 11.76 -2.81 -9.27
CA LYS A 20 12.50 -2.37 -10.44
C LYS A 20 13.23 -1.07 -10.12
N VAL A 21 14.54 -1.13 -9.97
CA VAL A 21 15.40 0.02 -9.74
C VAL A 21 16.34 0.18 -10.93
N ASP A 22 16.33 1.35 -11.53
CA ASP A 22 17.20 1.68 -12.66
C ASP A 22 18.54 2.19 -12.13
N PRO A 23 19.66 1.43 -12.30
CA PRO A 23 20.98 1.83 -11.79
C PRO A 23 21.55 3.06 -12.48
N GLU A 24 21.06 3.44 -13.67
CA GLU A 24 21.51 4.64 -14.37
C GLU A 24 20.95 5.94 -13.74
N LYS A 25 19.89 5.86 -12.95
CA LYS A 25 19.31 7.01 -12.26
C LYS A 25 20.06 7.35 -10.96
N THR A 26 21.35 7.66 -11.07
CA THR A 26 22.23 7.95 -9.92
C THR A 26 21.65 8.98 -8.97
N TYR A 27 21.11 10.09 -9.50
CA TYR A 27 20.49 11.15 -8.69
C TYR A 27 19.33 10.64 -7.80
N LEU A 28 18.48 9.77 -8.35
CA LEU A 28 17.37 9.19 -7.59
C LEU A 28 17.87 8.29 -6.47
N LEU A 29 18.86 7.45 -6.76
CA LEU A 29 19.49 6.55 -5.80
C LEU A 29 20.13 7.35 -4.64
N GLU A 30 20.93 8.35 -4.96
CA GLU A 30 21.61 9.19 -3.97
C GLU A 30 20.63 9.98 -3.11
N ASN A 31 19.58 10.55 -3.70
CA ASN A 31 18.55 11.28 -2.96
C ASN A 31 17.76 10.39 -1.98
N ARG A 32 17.50 9.14 -2.35
CA ARG A 32 16.76 8.21 -1.49
C ARG A 32 17.64 7.56 -0.43
N LEU A 33 18.88 7.22 -0.79
CA LEU A 33 19.82 6.55 0.12
C LEU A 33 20.55 7.51 1.04
N GLY A 34 20.75 8.77 0.66
CA GLY A 34 21.47 9.77 1.45
C GLY A 34 20.90 9.97 2.86
N PRO A 35 19.58 10.19 3.03
CA PRO A 35 18.96 10.26 4.36
C PRO A 35 19.14 8.98 5.17
N VAL A 36 19.10 7.81 4.52
CA VAL A 36 19.28 6.52 5.16
C VAL A 36 20.74 6.35 5.63
N ALA A 37 21.71 6.63 4.77
CA ALA A 37 23.14 6.56 5.11
C ALA A 37 23.44 7.40 6.37
N ARG A 38 22.98 8.66 6.41
CA ARG A 38 23.16 9.52 7.59
C ARG A 38 22.51 8.96 8.85
N ARG A 39 21.29 8.42 8.74
CA ARG A 39 20.58 7.81 9.86
C ARG A 39 21.31 6.59 10.41
N GLU A 40 21.86 5.78 9.51
CA GLU A 40 22.63 4.58 9.90
C GLU A 40 24.07 4.90 10.36
N GLY A 41 24.43 6.20 10.44
CA GLY A 41 25.73 6.66 10.95
C GLY A 41 26.87 6.67 9.94
N PHE A 42 26.54 6.63 8.64
CA PHE A 42 27.56 6.69 7.57
C PHE A 42 27.72 8.12 7.02
N GLY A 43 28.96 8.50 6.73
CA GLY A 43 29.29 9.82 6.20
C GLY A 43 28.89 10.01 4.72
N SER A 44 28.72 8.92 3.98
CA SER A 44 28.32 8.94 2.57
C SER A 44 27.48 7.74 2.17
N VAL A 45 26.76 7.88 1.04
CA VAL A 45 26.01 6.75 0.44
C VAL A 45 26.97 5.62 0.04
N HIS A 46 28.16 5.96 -0.44
CA HIS A 46 29.17 4.96 -0.82
C HIS A 46 29.61 4.13 0.39
N GLU A 47 29.94 4.76 1.52
CA GLU A 47 30.28 4.04 2.77
C GLU A 47 29.15 3.15 3.25
N PHE A 48 27.90 3.64 3.19
CA PHE A 48 26.72 2.86 3.55
C PHE A 48 26.58 1.62 2.66
N ILE A 49 26.69 1.76 1.33
CA ILE A 49 26.55 0.62 0.41
C ILE A 49 27.76 -0.34 0.50
N SER A 50 28.96 0.17 0.79
CA SER A 50 30.09 -0.70 1.12
C SER A 50 29.82 -1.54 2.37
N ALA A 51 29.25 -0.93 3.42
CA ALA A 51 28.86 -1.66 4.61
C ALA A 51 27.75 -2.69 4.34
N VAL A 52 26.76 -2.37 3.49
CA VAL A 52 25.74 -3.32 3.02
C VAL A 52 26.37 -4.53 2.33
N ARG A 53 27.38 -4.31 1.51
CA ARG A 53 28.11 -5.36 0.79
C ARG A 53 28.95 -6.23 1.71
N ASP A 54 29.74 -5.58 2.61
CA ASP A 54 30.82 -6.22 3.33
C ASP A 54 30.36 -6.90 4.61
N ARG A 55 29.28 -6.41 5.22
CA ARG A 55 28.77 -6.93 6.51
C ARG A 55 27.65 -7.93 6.38
N ASP A 56 26.95 -7.95 5.25
CA ASP A 56 25.77 -8.80 4.99
C ASP A 56 24.72 -8.77 6.12
N GLU A 57 24.58 -7.59 6.75
CA GLU A 57 23.62 -7.37 7.82
C GLU A 57 22.21 -7.11 7.24
N ASP A 58 21.26 -8.00 7.48
CA ASP A 58 19.87 -7.87 7.03
C ASP A 58 19.28 -6.49 7.32
N ARG A 59 19.59 -5.89 8.46
CA ARG A 59 19.13 -4.54 8.84
C ARG A 59 19.57 -3.47 7.84
N LEU A 60 20.83 -3.48 7.41
CA LEU A 60 21.38 -2.52 6.44
C LEU A 60 20.81 -2.78 5.04
N ILE A 61 20.69 -4.05 4.67
CA ILE A 61 20.10 -4.46 3.39
C ILE A 61 18.66 -3.94 3.31
N TRP A 62 17.83 -4.20 4.33
CA TRP A 62 16.44 -3.73 4.36
C TRP A 62 16.34 -2.20 4.41
N ALA A 63 17.25 -1.52 5.11
CA ALA A 63 17.29 -0.06 5.11
C ALA A 63 17.50 0.51 3.68
N ALA A 64 18.37 -0.12 2.88
CA ALA A 64 18.59 0.25 1.48
C ALA A 64 17.36 -0.08 0.60
N VAL A 65 16.79 -1.27 0.73
CA VAL A 65 15.62 -1.72 -0.06
C VAL A 65 14.39 -0.87 0.23
N GLU A 66 14.08 -0.61 1.50
CA GLU A 66 12.96 0.22 1.93
C GLU A 66 13.07 1.67 1.41
N ALA A 67 14.29 2.21 1.36
CA ALA A 67 14.54 3.54 0.79
C ALA A 67 14.18 3.63 -0.69
N MET A 68 14.35 2.54 -1.43
CA MET A 68 14.08 2.49 -2.86
C MET A 68 12.62 2.19 -3.18
N SER A 69 11.82 1.71 -2.23
CA SER A 69 10.39 1.44 -2.47
C SER A 69 9.62 2.75 -2.76
N PRO A 70 8.58 2.70 -3.63
CA PRO A 70 7.80 3.89 -3.98
C PRO A 70 7.13 4.48 -2.74
N ALA A 71 7.14 5.82 -2.64
CA ALA A 71 6.60 6.54 -1.49
C ALA A 71 5.36 7.39 -1.85
N GLU A 72 4.93 7.35 -3.10
CA GLU A 72 3.84 8.21 -3.56
C GLU A 72 2.50 7.66 -3.08
N THR A 73 1.89 8.38 -2.16
CA THR A 73 0.51 8.19 -1.72
C THR A 73 -0.16 9.54 -1.54
N ALA A 74 -1.49 9.58 -1.63
CA ALA A 74 -2.28 10.77 -1.43
C ALA A 74 -3.66 10.38 -0.89
N PHE A 75 -4.26 11.29 -0.13
CA PHE A 75 -5.65 11.11 0.30
C PHE A 75 -6.58 11.12 -0.92
N PHE A 76 -7.59 10.27 -0.90
CA PHE A 76 -8.64 10.18 -1.93
C PHE A 76 -8.11 10.23 -3.37
N ARG A 77 -6.95 9.62 -3.62
CA ARG A 77 -6.43 9.48 -4.98
C ARG A 77 -7.48 8.78 -5.84
N GLU A 78 -7.98 9.47 -6.89
CA GLU A 78 -9.13 9.05 -7.69
C GLU A 78 -10.40 8.90 -6.81
N PRO A 79 -11.01 10.02 -6.35
CA PRO A 79 -12.08 10.01 -5.33
C PRO A 79 -13.22 9.06 -5.64
N GLY A 80 -13.66 8.99 -6.90
CA GLY A 80 -14.73 8.10 -7.32
C GLY A 80 -14.48 6.60 -7.07
N VAL A 81 -13.24 6.18 -6.77
CA VAL A 81 -12.96 4.78 -6.38
C VAL A 81 -13.54 4.50 -4.99
N PHE A 82 -13.33 5.38 -4.02
CA PHE A 82 -13.81 5.20 -2.65
C PHE A 82 -15.32 5.30 -2.56
N GLU A 83 -15.93 6.23 -3.30
CA GLU A 83 -17.39 6.36 -3.42
C GLU A 83 -18.01 5.07 -4.00
N TYR A 84 -17.41 4.54 -5.06
CA TYR A 84 -17.86 3.28 -5.66
C TYR A 84 -17.68 2.07 -4.72
N ILE A 85 -16.55 1.99 -4.02
CA ILE A 85 -16.33 0.93 -3.03
C ILE A 85 -17.42 0.96 -1.97
N VAL A 86 -17.67 2.10 -1.36
CA VAL A 86 -18.64 2.23 -0.27
C VAL A 86 -20.08 2.09 -0.75
N GLY A 87 -20.41 2.69 -1.92
CA GLY A 87 -21.77 2.72 -2.44
C GLY A 87 -22.21 1.46 -3.19
N GLN A 88 -21.26 0.68 -3.74
CA GLN A 88 -21.58 -0.46 -4.60
C GLN A 88 -20.90 -1.75 -4.15
N VAL A 89 -19.56 -1.74 -3.98
CA VAL A 89 -18.80 -2.96 -3.73
C VAL A 89 -19.10 -3.54 -2.36
N LEU A 90 -19.08 -2.74 -1.30
CA LEU A 90 -19.32 -3.21 0.06
C LEU A 90 -20.74 -3.70 0.27
N PRO A 91 -21.82 -3.04 -0.21
CA PRO A 91 -23.17 -3.59 -0.14
C PRO A 91 -23.32 -4.92 -0.89
N ASP A 92 -22.64 -5.09 -2.03
CA ASP A 92 -22.64 -6.34 -2.78
C ASP A 92 -21.94 -7.47 -2.00
N LEU A 93 -20.75 -7.19 -1.45
CA LEU A 93 -20.02 -8.14 -0.61
C LEU A 93 -20.79 -8.52 0.65
N ALA A 94 -21.44 -7.55 1.30
CA ALA A 94 -22.24 -7.78 2.50
C ALA A 94 -23.43 -8.70 2.25
N ARG A 95 -24.13 -8.54 1.14
CA ARG A 95 -25.26 -9.41 0.76
C ARG A 95 -24.85 -10.87 0.53
N ARG A 96 -23.58 -11.10 0.15
CA ARG A 96 -23.06 -12.43 -0.18
C ARG A 96 -22.44 -13.16 1.00
N ARG A 97 -22.12 -12.40 2.06
CA ARG A 97 -21.45 -12.95 3.21
C ARG A 97 -22.44 -13.53 4.22
N GLU A 98 -22.24 -14.80 4.56
CA GLU A 98 -23.02 -15.51 5.58
C GLU A 98 -22.48 -15.20 7.00
N GLY A 99 -22.54 -13.89 7.38
CA GLY A 99 -22.14 -13.45 8.72
C GLY A 99 -20.63 -13.12 8.88
N GLY A 100 -20.29 -12.55 10.03
CA GLY A 100 -18.94 -12.11 10.36
C GLY A 100 -18.54 -10.77 9.72
N PRO A 101 -17.35 -10.21 10.07
CA PRO A 101 -16.88 -8.94 9.53
C PRO A 101 -16.44 -9.08 8.08
N LEU A 102 -16.68 -8.03 7.28
CA LEU A 102 -15.98 -7.87 6.01
C LEU A 102 -14.55 -7.44 6.28
N ARG A 103 -13.60 -8.13 5.68
CA ARG A 103 -12.18 -7.89 5.83
C ARG A 103 -11.64 -7.13 4.61
N LEU A 104 -11.15 -5.93 4.86
CA LEU A 104 -10.66 -5.00 3.86
C LEU A 104 -9.16 -4.82 4.04
N TRP A 105 -8.37 -4.90 2.97
CA TRP A 105 -6.93 -4.78 3.02
C TRP A 105 -6.41 -3.75 2.02
N ALA A 106 -5.64 -2.76 2.51
CA ALA A 106 -4.84 -1.86 1.69
C ALA A 106 -3.38 -2.36 1.71
N ALA A 107 -2.95 -2.98 0.62
CA ALA A 107 -1.63 -3.57 0.44
C ALA A 107 -0.69 -2.56 -0.24
N GLY A 108 0.49 -2.33 0.35
CA GLY A 108 1.41 -1.30 -0.13
C GLY A 108 0.89 0.12 0.13
N CYS A 109 0.32 0.34 1.33
CA CYS A 109 -0.42 1.56 1.67
C CYS A 109 0.45 2.79 1.93
N GLY A 110 1.78 2.67 1.87
CA GLY A 110 2.71 3.75 2.15
C GLY A 110 2.53 4.33 3.56
N THR A 111 2.41 5.66 3.64
CA THR A 111 2.18 6.38 4.89
C THR A 111 0.70 6.48 5.28
N GLY A 112 -0.17 5.63 4.72
CA GLY A 112 -1.53 5.39 5.19
C GLY A 112 -2.64 6.21 4.55
N GLN A 113 -2.35 7.14 3.65
CA GLN A 113 -3.37 8.03 3.08
C GLN A 113 -4.49 7.27 2.36
N GLU A 114 -4.16 6.21 1.62
CA GLU A 114 -5.16 5.40 0.91
C GLU A 114 -6.07 4.66 1.88
N VAL A 115 -5.51 3.95 2.85
CA VAL A 115 -6.32 3.21 3.82
C VAL A 115 -7.15 4.13 4.71
N TYR A 116 -6.63 5.29 5.06
CA TYR A 116 -7.41 6.27 5.80
C TYR A 116 -8.48 6.96 4.95
N SER A 117 -8.28 7.10 3.65
CA SER A 117 -9.34 7.53 2.73
C SER A 117 -10.50 6.55 2.72
N LEU A 118 -10.20 5.25 2.70
CA LEU A 118 -11.22 4.22 2.86
C LEU A 118 -11.89 4.30 4.23
N ALA A 119 -11.13 4.41 5.32
CA ALA A 119 -11.67 4.49 6.68
C ALA A 119 -12.57 5.72 6.89
N MET A 120 -12.17 6.90 6.37
CA MET A 120 -13.02 8.10 6.41
C MET A 120 -14.30 7.91 5.59
N ALA A 121 -14.21 7.35 4.38
CA ALA A 121 -15.39 7.08 3.57
C ALA A 121 -16.36 6.09 4.23
N LEU A 122 -15.83 5.09 4.93
CA LEU A 122 -16.62 4.14 5.73
C LEU A 122 -17.30 4.82 6.93
N GLU A 123 -16.58 5.70 7.63
CA GLU A 123 -17.11 6.46 8.75
C GLU A 123 -18.21 7.43 8.30
N GLU A 124 -18.02 8.09 7.16
CA GLU A 124 -18.98 9.02 6.55
C GLU A 124 -20.27 8.31 6.11
N ALA A 125 -20.14 7.14 5.48
CA ALA A 125 -21.29 6.37 5.01
C ALA A 125 -22.02 5.62 6.13
N ALA A 126 -21.35 5.34 7.25
CA ALA A 126 -21.87 4.60 8.40
C ALA A 126 -22.79 3.42 7.99
N PRO A 127 -22.29 2.45 7.19
CA PRO A 127 -23.13 1.38 6.65
C PRO A 127 -23.76 0.58 7.79
N ALA A 128 -25.07 0.67 7.91
CA ALA A 128 -25.80 0.05 9.01
C ALA A 128 -25.65 -1.47 8.99
N GLY A 129 -25.36 -2.05 10.16
CA GLY A 129 -25.30 -3.52 10.33
C GLY A 129 -24.03 -4.19 9.78
N LEU A 130 -23.07 -3.45 9.23
CA LEU A 130 -21.81 -4.01 8.77
C LEU A 130 -20.72 -3.92 9.85
N THR A 131 -20.14 -5.07 10.18
CA THR A 131 -18.88 -5.11 10.93
C THR A 131 -17.72 -5.15 9.94
N LEU A 132 -16.75 -4.26 10.09
CA LEU A 132 -15.63 -4.11 9.17
C LEU A 132 -14.30 -4.27 9.90
N GLU A 133 -13.38 -5.01 9.30
CA GLU A 133 -11.97 -5.07 9.70
C GLU A 133 -11.13 -4.45 8.60
N VAL A 134 -10.50 -3.31 8.89
CA VAL A 134 -9.61 -2.62 7.94
C VAL A 134 -8.16 -2.89 8.30
N PHE A 135 -7.42 -3.36 7.33
CA PHE A 135 -6.03 -3.73 7.48
C PHE A 135 -5.15 -2.94 6.50
N GLY A 136 -4.08 -2.33 7.01
CA GLY A 136 -3.08 -1.62 6.22
C GLY A 136 -1.72 -2.32 6.31
N SER A 137 -1.04 -2.45 5.19
CA SER A 137 0.31 -3.01 5.19
C SER A 137 1.23 -2.31 4.19
N ASP A 138 2.50 -2.25 4.54
CA ASP A 138 3.57 -1.78 3.65
C ASP A 138 4.85 -2.58 3.93
N LEU A 139 5.79 -2.55 3.00
CA LEU A 139 7.11 -3.14 3.16
C LEU A 139 7.95 -2.37 4.19
N CYS A 140 7.83 -1.03 4.18
CA CYS A 140 8.64 -0.11 4.97
C CYS A 140 8.01 0.14 6.35
N GLU A 141 8.68 -0.33 7.40
CA GLU A 141 8.22 -0.20 8.77
C GLU A 141 8.04 1.26 9.20
N ARG A 142 8.97 2.14 8.82
CA ARG A 142 8.89 3.59 9.14
C ARG A 142 7.67 4.29 8.52
N ARG A 143 7.22 3.82 7.35
CA ARG A 143 5.98 4.34 6.77
C ARG A 143 4.77 3.90 7.57
N LEU A 144 4.78 2.67 8.05
CA LEU A 144 3.73 2.17 8.94
C LEU A 144 3.72 2.90 10.28
N GLU A 145 4.89 3.21 10.85
CA GLU A 145 4.99 4.06 12.06
C GLU A 145 4.35 5.42 11.84
N LYS A 146 4.66 6.09 10.70
CA LYS A 146 4.02 7.35 10.33
C LYS A 146 2.52 7.19 10.12
N ALA A 147 2.10 6.12 9.45
CA ALA A 147 0.69 5.81 9.25
C ALA A 147 -0.04 5.61 10.59
N GLN A 148 0.54 4.84 11.52
CA GLN A 148 -0.01 4.63 12.86
C GLN A 148 -0.09 5.91 13.68
N ALA A 149 0.91 6.79 13.58
CA ALA A 149 0.88 8.10 14.22
C ALA A 149 -0.28 8.96 13.68
N GLY A 150 -0.61 8.81 12.40
CA GLY A 150 -1.71 9.55 11.76
C GLY A 150 -1.49 11.06 11.71
N VAL A 151 -0.21 11.49 11.70
CA VAL A 151 0.17 12.91 11.66
C VAL A 151 0.73 13.24 10.28
N TYR A 152 0.17 14.27 9.66
CA TYR A 152 0.48 14.67 8.29
C TYR A 152 0.78 16.15 8.20
N SER A 153 1.74 16.50 7.34
CA SER A 153 2.07 17.89 7.06
C SER A 153 0.96 18.59 6.26
N GLN A 154 0.99 19.93 6.23
CA GLN A 154 0.13 20.75 5.38
C GLN A 154 0.14 20.28 3.92
N PHE A 155 1.32 19.95 3.37
CA PHE A 155 1.45 19.49 1.99
C PHE A 155 0.75 18.15 1.75
N GLU A 156 0.82 17.22 2.71
CA GLU A 156 0.21 15.90 2.59
C GLU A 156 -1.32 15.97 2.65
N VAL A 157 -1.88 16.78 3.53
CA VAL A 157 -3.35 16.92 3.62
C VAL A 157 -3.94 17.70 2.44
N GLN A 158 -3.20 18.65 1.86
CA GLN A 158 -3.65 19.36 0.67
C GLN A 158 -3.73 18.47 -0.58
N ARG A 159 -3.05 17.33 -0.59
CA ARG A 159 -3.10 16.37 -1.68
C ARG A 159 -4.29 15.42 -1.54
N GLY A 160 -5.46 15.87 -2.00
CA GLY A 160 -6.66 15.06 -2.18
C GLY A 160 -7.72 15.15 -1.08
N LEU A 161 -7.43 15.75 0.09
CA LEU A 161 -8.47 16.04 1.07
C LEU A 161 -9.27 17.28 0.68
N SER A 162 -10.59 17.17 0.75
CA SER A 162 -11.47 18.35 0.72
C SER A 162 -11.38 19.12 2.06
N ALA A 163 -11.64 20.43 2.02
CA ALA A 163 -11.70 21.24 3.24
C ALA A 163 -12.71 20.68 4.26
N GLN A 164 -13.83 20.16 3.79
CA GLN A 164 -14.85 19.55 4.64
C GLN A 164 -14.33 18.32 5.39
N ARG A 165 -13.61 17.41 4.70
CA ARG A 165 -12.99 16.22 5.32
C ARG A 165 -11.85 16.58 6.26
N LEU A 166 -11.04 17.60 5.92
CA LEU A 166 -9.99 18.08 6.79
C LEU A 166 -10.57 18.56 8.13
N VAL A 167 -11.60 19.41 8.11
CA VAL A 167 -12.26 19.91 9.31
C VAL A 167 -12.96 18.80 10.10
N ARG A 168 -13.55 17.82 9.43
CA ARG A 168 -14.29 16.72 10.06
C ARG A 168 -13.39 15.69 10.73
N HIS A 169 -12.27 15.36 10.11
CA HIS A 169 -11.47 14.19 10.50
C HIS A 169 -10.09 14.53 11.07
N PHE A 170 -9.66 15.78 11.02
CA PHE A 170 -8.34 16.16 11.49
C PHE A 170 -8.40 17.30 12.50
N GLU A 171 -7.46 17.28 13.42
CA GLU A 171 -7.16 18.37 14.36
C GLU A 171 -5.87 19.05 13.93
N GLY A 172 -5.86 20.38 13.94
CA GLY A 172 -4.66 21.17 13.64
C GLY A 172 -3.63 21.06 14.77
N LEU A 173 -2.37 20.85 14.41
CA LEU A 173 -1.21 20.92 15.27
C LEU A 173 -0.33 22.10 14.85
N GLU A 174 0.67 22.47 15.67
CA GLU A 174 1.65 23.52 15.33
C GLU A 174 2.35 23.22 13.98
N ASP A 175 2.77 21.97 13.77
CA ASP A 175 3.51 21.55 12.58
C ASP A 175 2.74 20.54 11.71
N GLY A 176 1.41 20.58 11.66
CA GLY A 176 0.65 19.68 10.82
C GLY A 176 -0.77 19.39 11.26
N PHE A 177 -1.25 18.20 10.96
CA PHE A 177 -2.62 17.77 11.22
C PHE A 177 -2.64 16.34 11.74
N ALA A 178 -3.32 16.11 12.85
CA ALA A 178 -3.54 14.78 13.42
C ALA A 178 -4.90 14.22 12.96
N LEU A 179 -4.91 13.03 12.43
CA LEU A 179 -6.14 12.31 12.13
C LEU A 179 -6.87 11.93 13.41
N SER A 180 -8.19 12.08 13.41
CA SER A 180 -9.03 11.77 14.58
C SER A 180 -8.80 10.34 15.08
N PRO A 181 -8.76 10.12 16.41
CA PRO A 181 -8.60 8.78 16.99
C PRO A 181 -9.65 7.79 16.50
N ARG A 182 -10.88 8.25 16.26
CA ARG A 182 -11.99 7.43 15.77
C ARG A 182 -11.66 6.75 14.43
N VAL A 183 -11.12 7.50 13.46
CA VAL A 183 -10.74 6.96 12.15
C VAL A 183 -9.43 6.15 12.27
N ARG A 184 -8.48 6.66 13.04
CA ARG A 184 -7.17 6.01 13.20
C ARG A 184 -7.27 4.61 13.80
N GLN A 185 -8.15 4.41 14.77
CA GLN A 185 -8.37 3.12 15.45
C GLN A 185 -9.10 2.08 14.59
N MET A 186 -9.71 2.47 13.47
CA MET A 186 -10.34 1.54 12.55
C MET A 186 -9.34 0.63 11.83
N VAL A 187 -8.07 1.03 11.75
CA VAL A 187 -7.06 0.35 10.93
C VAL A 187 -6.07 -0.43 11.80
N ARG A 188 -5.86 -1.69 11.45
CA ARG A 188 -4.78 -2.54 11.98
C ARG A 188 -3.62 -2.55 11.01
N TRP A 189 -2.39 -2.54 11.53
CA TRP A 189 -1.19 -2.39 10.73
C TRP A 189 -0.26 -3.58 10.85
N ARG A 190 0.40 -3.93 9.75
CA ARG A 190 1.44 -4.96 9.74
C ARG A 190 2.44 -4.72 8.61
N ARG A 191 3.72 -4.96 8.88
CA ARG A 191 4.73 -5.04 7.83
C ARG A 191 4.50 -6.31 7.00
N VAL A 192 4.40 -6.16 5.66
CA VAL A 192 4.19 -7.26 4.73
C VAL A 192 5.04 -7.05 3.49
N ASN A 193 5.82 -8.04 3.13
CA ASN A 193 6.45 -8.14 1.83
C ASN A 193 5.55 -8.97 0.91
N LEU A 194 5.00 -8.33 -0.13
CA LEU A 194 4.08 -9.00 -1.07
C LEU A 194 4.75 -10.07 -1.94
N MET A 195 6.10 -10.14 -1.92
CA MET A 195 6.86 -11.20 -2.57
C MET A 195 6.92 -12.50 -1.75
N GLU A 196 6.62 -12.44 -0.46
CA GLU A 196 6.66 -13.58 0.44
C GLU A 196 5.31 -14.33 0.50
N ASP A 197 5.29 -15.46 1.21
CA ASP A 197 4.05 -16.16 1.52
C ASP A 197 3.21 -15.33 2.50
N ILE A 198 2.04 -14.90 2.03
CA ILE A 198 1.09 -14.10 2.80
C ILE A 198 -0.15 -14.89 3.25
N SER A 199 -0.16 -16.20 3.09
CA SER A 199 -1.29 -17.09 3.43
C SER A 199 -1.75 -16.96 4.89
N ARG A 200 -0.80 -16.66 5.80
CA ARG A 200 -1.08 -16.43 7.23
C ARG A 200 -1.91 -15.18 7.54
N LEU A 201 -2.10 -14.29 6.57
CA LEU A 201 -3.01 -13.14 6.72
C LEU A 201 -4.47 -13.56 6.63
N GLY A 202 -4.73 -14.75 6.10
CA GLY A 202 -6.07 -15.23 5.78
C GLY A 202 -6.63 -14.53 4.53
N GLN A 203 -7.94 -14.64 4.33
CA GLN A 203 -8.61 -14.12 3.15
C GLN A 203 -9.30 -12.78 3.43
N PHE A 204 -9.42 -11.96 2.39
CA PHE A 204 -10.02 -10.63 2.41
C PHE A 204 -11.15 -10.53 1.39
N ASP A 205 -12.21 -9.82 1.76
CA ASP A 205 -13.34 -9.55 0.87
C ASP A 205 -13.02 -8.45 -0.14
N LEU A 206 -12.18 -7.50 0.26
CA LEU A 206 -11.69 -6.42 -0.60
C LEU A 206 -10.18 -6.21 -0.37
N VAL A 207 -9.41 -6.21 -1.45
CA VAL A 207 -7.99 -5.85 -1.44
C VAL A 207 -7.77 -4.63 -2.34
N LEU A 208 -7.15 -3.59 -1.81
CA LEU A 208 -6.63 -2.45 -2.57
C LEU A 208 -5.11 -2.61 -2.69
N CYS A 209 -4.58 -2.59 -3.91
CA CYS A 209 -3.14 -2.59 -4.16
C CYS A 209 -2.86 -1.70 -5.37
N ARG A 210 -3.01 -0.39 -5.18
CA ARG A 210 -3.05 0.58 -6.28
C ARG A 210 -1.70 1.22 -6.55
N ASN A 211 -1.40 1.38 -7.83
CA ASN A 211 -0.22 2.09 -8.32
C ASN A 211 1.13 1.50 -7.84
N LEU A 212 1.18 0.18 -7.62
CA LEU A 212 2.38 -0.53 -7.21
C LEU A 212 2.98 -1.35 -8.36
N MET A 213 2.15 -1.92 -9.24
CA MET A 213 2.58 -2.89 -10.25
C MET A 213 3.62 -2.35 -11.22
N GLY A 214 3.59 -1.04 -11.51
CA GLY A 214 4.57 -0.38 -12.38
C GLY A 214 5.99 -0.27 -11.80
N TYR A 215 6.14 -0.45 -10.48
CA TYR A 215 7.43 -0.41 -9.79
C TYR A 215 8.05 -1.79 -9.60
N LEU A 216 7.37 -2.84 -10.01
CA LEU A 216 7.84 -4.21 -9.87
C LEU A 216 8.50 -4.72 -11.17
N LEU A 217 9.49 -5.59 -11.02
CA LEU A 217 9.98 -6.42 -12.12
C LEU A 217 8.84 -7.32 -12.61
N ASP A 218 8.86 -7.71 -13.90
CA ASP A 218 7.75 -8.44 -14.51
C ASP A 218 7.47 -9.79 -13.82
N GLU A 219 8.52 -10.54 -13.46
CA GLU A 219 8.38 -11.78 -12.70
C GLU A 219 7.80 -11.55 -11.30
N ALA A 220 8.30 -10.51 -10.61
CA ALA A 220 7.82 -10.12 -9.29
C ALA A 220 6.35 -9.69 -9.32
N ARG A 221 5.94 -8.96 -10.36
CA ARG A 221 4.55 -8.56 -10.58
C ARG A 221 3.64 -9.77 -10.68
N GLY A 222 4.02 -10.78 -11.44
CA GLY A 222 3.27 -12.03 -11.56
C GLY A 222 3.09 -12.72 -10.20
N ARG A 223 4.16 -12.80 -9.41
CA ARG A 223 4.13 -13.40 -8.06
C ARG A 223 3.26 -12.60 -7.10
N VAL A 224 3.40 -11.28 -7.07
CA VAL A 224 2.59 -10.39 -6.22
C VAL A 224 1.10 -10.51 -6.58
N LEU A 225 0.76 -10.49 -7.87
CA LEU A 225 -0.63 -10.65 -8.31
C LEU A 225 -1.21 -12.04 -7.95
N ALA A 226 -0.40 -13.11 -8.02
CA ALA A 226 -0.82 -14.42 -7.56
C ALA A 226 -1.10 -14.43 -6.06
N ASN A 227 -0.20 -13.88 -5.25
CA ASN A 227 -0.37 -13.76 -3.80
C ASN A 227 -1.63 -12.95 -3.44
N LEU A 228 -1.86 -11.81 -4.10
CA LEU A 228 -3.05 -10.99 -3.88
C LEU A 228 -4.34 -11.72 -4.28
N ARG A 229 -4.32 -12.44 -5.40
CA ARG A 229 -5.47 -13.26 -5.83
C ARG A 229 -5.80 -14.35 -4.80
N ASP A 230 -4.79 -15.06 -4.31
CA ASP A 230 -4.96 -16.16 -3.36
C ASP A 230 -5.38 -15.66 -1.96
N ALA A 231 -5.12 -14.39 -1.65
CA ALA A 231 -5.64 -13.69 -0.47
C ALA A 231 -7.09 -13.21 -0.62
N LEU A 232 -7.71 -13.30 -1.80
CA LEU A 232 -9.12 -12.95 -1.95
C LEU A 232 -10.02 -14.08 -1.42
N ALA A 233 -11.01 -13.71 -0.63
CA ALA A 233 -12.12 -14.61 -0.28
C ALA A 233 -12.94 -14.97 -1.53
N PRO A 234 -13.68 -16.09 -1.52
CA PRO A 234 -14.62 -16.39 -2.60
C PRO A 234 -15.58 -15.23 -2.86
N GLY A 235 -15.60 -14.73 -4.11
CA GLY A 235 -16.37 -13.53 -4.46
C GLY A 235 -15.72 -12.19 -4.08
N GLY A 236 -14.53 -12.21 -3.51
CA GLY A 236 -13.77 -11.02 -3.14
C GLY A 236 -13.39 -10.15 -4.35
N ARG A 237 -13.00 -8.93 -4.07
CA ARG A 237 -12.63 -7.91 -5.06
C ARG A 237 -11.19 -7.44 -4.87
N LEU A 238 -10.48 -7.28 -6.00
CA LEU A 238 -9.17 -6.61 -6.05
C LEU A 238 -9.33 -5.26 -6.76
N VAL A 239 -8.82 -4.20 -6.14
CA VAL A 239 -8.74 -2.85 -6.72
C VAL A 239 -7.28 -2.52 -6.97
N LEU A 240 -6.93 -2.31 -8.22
CA LEU A 240 -5.63 -1.81 -8.69
C LEU A 240 -5.76 -0.36 -9.19
N GLY A 241 -4.65 0.24 -9.60
CA GLY A 241 -4.70 1.50 -10.36
C GLY A 241 -5.43 1.33 -11.71
N ALA A 242 -6.07 2.38 -12.20
CA ALA A 242 -6.93 2.32 -13.39
C ALA A 242 -6.25 1.79 -14.66
N THR A 243 -4.92 1.91 -14.75
CA THR A 243 -4.10 1.43 -15.88
C THR A 243 -3.40 0.10 -15.60
N GLU A 244 -3.55 -0.45 -14.39
CA GLU A 244 -2.93 -1.71 -14.00
C GLU A 244 -3.84 -2.89 -14.38
N ALA A 245 -3.25 -4.04 -14.68
CA ALA A 245 -3.96 -5.25 -15.07
C ALA A 245 -3.70 -6.38 -14.08
N ALA A 246 -4.69 -7.25 -13.91
CA ALA A 246 -4.60 -8.46 -13.08
C ALA A 246 -4.92 -9.71 -13.93
N PRO A 247 -3.95 -10.29 -14.64
CA PRO A 247 -4.13 -11.51 -15.37
C PRO A 247 -4.66 -12.64 -14.47
N GLY A 248 -5.67 -13.38 -14.96
CA GLY A 248 -6.30 -14.47 -14.19
C GLY A 248 -7.45 -14.04 -13.28
N LEU A 249 -7.74 -12.73 -13.18
CA LEU A 249 -8.96 -12.18 -12.58
C LEU A 249 -9.89 -11.61 -13.66
N VAL A 250 -11.18 -11.49 -13.33
CA VAL A 250 -12.20 -10.93 -14.22
C VAL A 250 -12.31 -9.43 -13.96
N ALA A 251 -11.98 -8.62 -14.98
CA ALA A 251 -12.14 -7.18 -14.89
C ALA A 251 -13.62 -6.78 -14.90
N ALA A 252 -14.00 -5.80 -14.08
CA ALA A 252 -15.32 -5.20 -14.15
C ALA A 252 -15.46 -4.37 -15.44
N ALA A 253 -16.57 -4.52 -16.16
CA ALA A 253 -16.79 -3.84 -17.45
C ALA A 253 -16.99 -2.34 -17.30
N ASP A 254 -17.55 -1.91 -16.18
CA ASP A 254 -17.96 -0.54 -15.86
C ASP A 254 -16.94 0.22 -14.98
N ARG A 255 -15.90 -0.47 -14.47
CA ARG A 255 -14.94 0.14 -13.55
C ARG A 255 -13.51 -0.30 -13.81
N PRO A 256 -12.68 0.52 -14.49
CA PRO A 256 -11.26 0.24 -14.65
C PRO A 256 -10.55 0.04 -13.30
N GLY A 257 -9.65 -0.93 -13.23
CA GLY A 257 -8.91 -1.26 -12.01
C GLY A 257 -9.66 -2.11 -10.99
N LEU A 258 -10.94 -2.43 -11.19
CA LEU A 258 -11.68 -3.36 -10.34
C LEU A 258 -11.70 -4.76 -10.97
N PHE A 259 -11.34 -5.75 -10.16
CA PHE A 259 -11.27 -7.16 -10.57
C PHE A 259 -11.98 -8.05 -9.56
N SER A 260 -12.47 -9.21 -10.03
CA SER A 260 -13.09 -10.23 -9.20
C SER A 260 -12.46 -11.61 -9.45
N HIS A 261 -12.54 -12.48 -8.44
CA HIS A 261 -12.12 -13.87 -8.59
C HIS A 261 -13.00 -14.59 -9.63
N PRO A 262 -12.45 -15.42 -10.55
CA PRO A 262 -13.22 -16.06 -11.62
C PRO A 262 -14.38 -16.96 -11.15
N ASN A 263 -14.32 -17.50 -9.93
CA ASN A 263 -15.43 -18.29 -9.36
C ASN A 263 -16.67 -17.45 -9.00
N HIS A 264 -16.63 -16.15 -9.23
CA HIS A 264 -17.73 -15.22 -8.96
C HIS A 264 -18.83 -15.24 -10.01
N THR A 265 -18.55 -15.68 -11.23
CA THR A 265 -19.47 -15.62 -12.39
C THR A 265 -20.57 -16.70 -12.35
N ARG A 266 -20.55 -17.63 -11.41
CA ARG A 266 -21.52 -18.76 -11.34
C ARG A 266 -22.75 -18.52 -10.46
N ALA A 267 -22.86 -17.40 -9.74
CA ALA A 267 -24.00 -17.16 -8.79
C ALA A 267 -25.06 -16.17 -9.31
N ALA A 268 -25.01 -15.78 -10.58
CA ALA A 268 -25.97 -14.83 -11.20
C ALA A 268 -26.60 -15.43 -12.46
N ALA A 269 -27.06 -16.71 -12.39
CA ALA A 269 -27.91 -17.33 -13.41
C ALA A 269 -29.18 -17.87 -12.75
#